data_3311014ded72c4af98690a1fc64be3e7
#
_entry.id   3311014ded72c4af98690a1fc64be3e7
#
_cell.length_a   1.000
_cell.length_b   1.000
_cell.length_c   1.000
_cell.angle_alpha   90.00
_cell.angle_beta   90.00
_cell.angle_gamma   90.00
#
_symmetry.space_group_name_H-M   'P 1'
#
loop_
_entity.id
_entity.type
_entity.pdbx_description
1 polymer ?
#
loop_
_entity_poly.entity_id
_entity_poly.type
_entity_poly.pdbx_seq_one_letter_code
_entity_poly.pdbx_strand_id
1 'polypeptide(L)'
;MIRELTCIVCPKGCPLKVELENGEVINVSGHTCPRGKQYAIDECTHPMRTITTTARTEKGDVIPVKTNVTIPKELMFECMKEINRATVKLPAHIGDVVIANVLGTGADVVVAANMD
;
A
#
# COMPACT_ATOMS: atom_id res chain seq x y z
N MET A 1 -11.59 21.32 -10.83
CA MET A 1 -11.66 19.96 -11.37
C MET A 1 -12.41 19.06 -10.40
N ILE A 2 -13.36 18.30 -10.89
CA ILE A 2 -14.15 17.39 -10.06
C ILE A 2 -13.76 15.97 -10.39
N ARG A 3 -13.47 15.18 -9.36
CA ARG A 3 -13.15 13.76 -9.50
C ARG A 3 -14.20 12.94 -8.78
N GLU A 4 -14.74 11.92 -9.45
CA GLU A 4 -15.71 11.02 -8.87
C GLU A 4 -15.04 9.71 -8.44
N LEU A 5 -15.35 9.27 -7.22
CA LEU A 5 -14.80 8.05 -6.61
C LEU A 5 -15.92 7.23 -6.01
N THR A 6 -15.66 5.93 -5.84
CA THR A 6 -16.53 5.05 -5.06
C THR A 6 -15.83 4.71 -3.74
N CYS A 7 -16.53 4.93 -2.62
CA CYS A 7 -15.97 4.62 -1.30
C CYS A 7 -15.82 3.09 -1.14
N ILE A 8 -14.62 2.64 -0.80
CA ILE A 8 -14.32 1.22 -0.59
C ILE A 8 -14.09 0.88 0.89
N VAL A 9 -14.26 1.87 1.78
CA VAL A 9 -14.03 1.68 3.22
C VAL A 9 -15.05 0.73 3.84
N CYS A 10 -16.28 0.73 3.30
CA CYS A 10 -17.33 -0.19 3.75
C CYS A 10 -18.04 -0.80 2.53
N PRO A 11 -18.80 -1.91 2.71
CA PRO A 11 -19.48 -2.58 1.59
C PRO A 11 -20.55 -1.75 0.89
N LYS A 12 -20.90 -0.60 1.46
CA LYS A 12 -21.99 0.24 0.96
C LYS A 12 -21.69 0.87 -0.41
N GLY A 13 -20.42 1.11 -0.74
CA GLY A 13 -20.04 1.62 -2.05
C GLY A 13 -20.56 3.02 -2.35
N CYS A 14 -20.54 3.93 -1.38
CA CYS A 14 -21.08 5.28 -1.55
C CYS A 14 -20.31 6.06 -2.63
N PRO A 15 -21.03 6.74 -3.55
CA PRO A 15 -20.37 7.60 -4.52
C PRO A 15 -19.81 8.85 -3.82
N LEU A 16 -18.61 9.27 -4.24
CA LEU A 16 -17.92 10.42 -3.67
C LEU A 16 -17.58 11.40 -4.79
N LYS A 17 -17.74 12.70 -4.52
CA LYS A 17 -17.31 13.76 -5.42
C LYS A 17 -16.27 14.61 -4.71
N VAL A 18 -15.14 14.79 -5.35
CA VAL A 18 -14.02 15.56 -4.80
C VAL A 18 -13.76 16.76 -5.72
N GLU A 19 -13.81 17.94 -5.18
CA GLU A 19 -13.44 19.16 -5.90
C GLU A 19 -11.96 19.44 -5.63
N LEU A 20 -11.17 19.54 -6.70
CA LEU A 20 -9.74 19.80 -6.65
C LEU A 20 -9.40 21.09 -7.36
N GLU A 21 -8.46 21.85 -6.81
CA GLU A 21 -7.88 23.01 -7.44
C GLU A 21 -6.37 23.03 -7.15
N ASN A 22 -5.56 23.11 -8.19
CA ASN A 22 -4.10 23.11 -8.10
C ASN A 22 -3.53 21.94 -7.27
N GLY A 23 -4.17 20.77 -7.36
CA GLY A 23 -3.74 19.58 -6.62
C GLY A 23 -4.21 19.53 -5.18
N GLU A 24 -4.99 20.51 -4.73
CA GLU A 24 -5.52 20.55 -3.38
C GLU A 24 -7.01 20.19 -3.36
N VAL A 25 -7.44 19.44 -2.35
CA VAL A 25 -8.84 19.11 -2.15
C VAL A 25 -9.54 20.30 -1.50
N ILE A 26 -10.51 20.88 -2.21
CA ILE A 26 -11.30 22.00 -1.72
C ILE A 26 -12.55 21.51 -0.98
N ASN A 27 -13.21 20.50 -1.53
CA ASN A 27 -14.47 19.99 -0.99
C ASN A 27 -14.67 18.52 -1.33
N VAL A 28 -15.33 17.78 -0.43
CA VAL A 28 -15.72 16.39 -0.63
C VAL A 28 -17.20 16.27 -0.32
N SER A 29 -17.97 15.69 -1.23
CA SER A 29 -19.39 15.46 -1.05
C SER A 29 -19.78 14.02 -1.36
N GLY A 30 -20.98 13.61 -0.92
CA GLY A 30 -21.48 12.25 -1.13
C GLY A 30 -21.06 11.24 -0.09
N HIS A 31 -20.16 11.61 0.83
CA HIS A 31 -19.75 10.71 1.91
C HIS A 31 -20.85 10.56 2.96
N THR A 32 -20.99 9.34 3.49
CA THR A 32 -21.96 9.05 4.58
C THR A 32 -21.28 8.92 5.93
N CYS A 33 -19.94 8.86 5.96
CA CYS A 33 -19.18 8.79 7.21
C CYS A 33 -17.83 9.51 7.05
N PRO A 34 -17.19 9.92 8.17
CA PRO A 34 -15.89 10.58 8.11
C PRO A 34 -14.79 9.75 7.44
N ARG A 35 -14.88 8.42 7.50
CA ARG A 35 -13.90 7.55 6.84
C ARG A 35 -13.96 7.65 5.32
N GLY A 36 -15.16 7.80 4.76
CA GLY A 36 -15.33 8.00 3.32
C GLY A 36 -14.71 9.30 2.86
N LYS A 37 -14.88 10.37 3.64
CA LYS A 37 -14.27 11.66 3.37
C LYS A 37 -12.74 11.55 3.38
N GLN A 38 -12.18 10.92 4.40
CA GLN A 38 -10.73 10.74 4.53
C GLN A 38 -10.18 9.91 3.38
N TYR A 39 -10.86 8.82 3.01
CA TYR A 39 -10.48 8.01 1.86
C TYR A 39 -10.41 8.86 0.58
N ALA A 40 -11.42 9.70 0.33
CA ALA A 40 -11.45 10.54 -0.87
C ALA A 40 -10.27 11.54 -0.90
N ILE A 41 -9.96 12.15 0.24
CA ILE A 41 -8.83 13.08 0.36
C ILE A 41 -7.52 12.35 0.08
N ASP A 42 -7.28 11.21 0.73
CA ASP A 42 -6.06 10.44 0.57
C ASP A 42 -5.87 9.96 -0.88
N GLU A 43 -6.94 9.47 -1.50
CA GLU A 43 -6.89 8.93 -2.86
C GLU A 43 -6.58 10.02 -3.90
N CYS A 44 -7.02 11.25 -3.67
CA CYS A 44 -6.81 12.36 -4.60
C CYS A 44 -5.51 13.12 -4.35
N THR A 45 -4.95 13.06 -3.14
CA THR A 45 -3.71 13.78 -2.79
C THR A 45 -2.52 12.85 -2.70
N HIS A 46 -2.56 11.87 -1.80
CA HIS A 46 -1.46 10.95 -1.55
C HIS A 46 -1.99 9.51 -1.46
N PRO A 47 -2.31 8.88 -2.61
CA PRO A 47 -2.78 7.51 -2.56
C PRO A 47 -1.72 6.60 -1.97
N MET A 48 -2.10 5.84 -0.94
CA MET A 48 -1.23 4.92 -0.23
C MET A 48 -1.67 3.49 -0.47
N ARG A 49 -0.72 2.58 -0.57
CA ARG A 49 -1.00 1.16 -0.84
C ARG A 49 -0.10 0.27 -0.01
N THR A 50 -0.65 -0.88 0.39
CA THR A 50 0.15 -1.96 0.96
C THR A 50 0.57 -2.90 -0.17
N ILE A 51 1.85 -3.20 -0.27
CA ILE A 51 2.34 -4.14 -1.27
C ILE A 51 2.31 -5.55 -0.69
N THR A 52 1.76 -6.49 -1.45
CA THR A 52 1.80 -7.92 -1.15
C THR A 52 2.32 -8.62 -2.40
N THR A 53 3.43 -9.34 -2.26
CA THR A 53 4.07 -10.03 -3.37
C THR A 53 4.88 -11.22 -2.85
N THR A 54 5.80 -11.75 -3.66
CA THR A 54 6.68 -12.84 -3.27
C THR A 54 8.14 -12.43 -3.44
N ALA A 55 8.99 -12.95 -2.58
CA ALA A 55 10.44 -12.79 -2.68
C ALA A 55 11.10 -14.15 -2.84
N ARG A 56 12.28 -14.18 -3.43
CA ARG A 56 13.04 -15.45 -3.59
C ARG A 56 13.74 -15.80 -2.30
N THR A 57 13.76 -17.10 -2.00
CA THR A 57 14.54 -17.64 -0.87
C THR A 57 15.94 -18.03 -1.36
N GLU A 58 16.85 -18.25 -0.41
CA GLU A 58 18.21 -18.71 -0.71
C GLU A 58 18.24 -20.11 -1.36
N LYS A 59 17.15 -20.87 -1.23
CA LYS A 59 17.01 -22.20 -1.84
C LYS A 59 16.37 -22.18 -3.22
N GLY A 60 16.00 -20.99 -3.72
CA GLY A 60 15.35 -20.84 -5.01
C GLY A 60 13.82 -20.91 -4.98
N ASP A 61 13.21 -21.13 -3.82
CA ASP A 61 11.77 -21.09 -3.65
C ASP A 61 11.30 -19.64 -3.53
N VAL A 62 9.98 -19.43 -3.51
CA VAL A 62 9.40 -18.11 -3.26
C VAL A 62 8.59 -18.12 -1.96
N ILE A 63 8.59 -17.00 -1.26
CA ILE A 63 7.87 -16.83 -0.01
C ILE A 63 7.06 -15.53 -0.08
N PRO A 64 5.80 -15.52 0.40
CA PRO A 64 5.01 -14.29 0.42
C PRO A 64 5.63 -13.25 1.35
N VAL A 65 5.66 -12.02 0.89
CA VAL A 65 6.12 -10.87 1.67
C VAL A 65 5.16 -9.71 1.50
N LYS A 66 5.16 -8.78 2.45
CA LYS A 66 4.30 -7.60 2.40
C LYS A 66 4.99 -6.43 3.07
N THR A 67 4.51 -5.22 2.78
CA THR A 67 4.89 -4.06 3.58
C THR A 67 4.06 -4.03 4.86
N ASN A 68 4.68 -3.69 5.98
CA ASN A 68 3.99 -3.67 7.28
C ASN A 68 3.07 -2.45 7.44
N VAL A 69 3.33 -1.39 6.66
CA VAL A 69 2.48 -0.19 6.59
C VAL A 69 2.32 0.22 5.13
N THR A 70 1.41 1.15 4.87
CA THR A 70 1.19 1.62 3.50
C THR A 70 2.36 2.48 3.01
N ILE A 71 2.58 2.47 1.69
CA ILE A 71 3.57 3.32 1.02
C ILE A 71 2.87 4.11 -0.08
N PRO A 72 3.47 5.23 -0.56
CA PRO A 72 2.91 5.94 -1.70
C PRO A 72 2.74 5.04 -2.92
N LYS A 73 1.59 5.09 -3.56
CA LYS A 73 1.26 4.28 -4.74
C LYS A 73 2.30 4.42 -5.85
N GLU A 74 2.85 5.61 -6.03
CA GLU A 74 3.86 5.90 -7.04
C GLU A 74 5.18 5.14 -6.82
N LEU A 75 5.43 4.66 -5.60
CA LEU A 75 6.63 3.90 -5.26
C LEU A 75 6.44 2.39 -5.34
N MET A 76 5.25 1.90 -5.71
CA MET A 76 4.95 0.46 -5.75
C MET A 76 5.92 -0.30 -6.67
N PHE A 77 6.14 0.19 -7.88
CA PHE A 77 7.02 -0.49 -8.84
C PHE A 77 8.48 -0.50 -8.37
N GLU A 78 8.94 0.61 -7.80
CA GLU A 78 10.29 0.70 -7.25
C GLU A 78 10.46 -0.27 -6.07
N CYS A 79 9.47 -0.34 -5.21
CA CYS A 79 9.47 -1.27 -4.08
C CYS A 79 9.50 -2.73 -4.56
N MET A 80 8.72 -3.07 -5.59
CA MET A 80 8.72 -4.41 -6.16
C MET A 80 10.08 -4.77 -6.76
N LYS A 81 10.77 -3.83 -7.38
CA LYS A 81 12.13 -4.05 -7.88
C LYS A 81 13.10 -4.37 -6.75
N GLU A 82 13.00 -3.65 -5.64
CA GLU A 82 13.83 -3.92 -4.45
C GLU A 82 13.55 -5.31 -3.88
N ILE A 83 12.29 -5.70 -3.81
CA ILE A 83 11.88 -7.03 -3.35
C ILE A 83 12.44 -8.12 -4.27
N ASN A 84 12.40 -7.91 -5.59
CA ASN A 84 12.92 -8.87 -6.57
C ASN A 84 14.43 -9.06 -6.47
N ARG A 85 15.15 -8.09 -5.95
CA ARG A 85 16.61 -8.18 -5.73
C ARG A 85 16.95 -8.83 -4.39
N ALA A 86 16.01 -8.84 -3.46
CA ALA A 86 16.23 -9.37 -2.13
C ALA A 86 16.16 -10.90 -2.13
N THR A 87 16.96 -11.52 -1.25
CA THR A 87 16.92 -12.95 -1.02
C THR A 87 16.57 -13.20 0.44
N VAL A 88 15.56 -14.02 0.70
CA VAL A 88 15.11 -14.34 2.05
C VAL A 88 15.90 -15.54 2.57
N LYS A 89 16.47 -15.41 3.76
CA LYS A 89 17.17 -16.51 4.41
C LYS A 89 16.17 -17.40 5.13
N LEU A 90 16.39 -18.69 5.05
CA LEU A 90 15.57 -19.69 5.74
C LEU A 90 16.28 -20.21 7.00
N PRO A 91 15.55 -20.57 8.06
CA PRO A 91 14.10 -20.51 8.19
C PRO A 91 13.58 -19.07 8.27
N ALA A 92 12.38 -18.83 7.74
CA ALA A 92 11.73 -17.52 7.78
C ALA A 92 10.38 -17.61 8.51
N HIS A 93 10.05 -16.61 9.27
CA HIS A 93 8.83 -16.57 10.07
C HIS A 93 8.05 -15.30 9.77
N ILE A 94 6.72 -15.35 9.95
CA ILE A 94 5.84 -14.19 9.77
C ILE A 94 6.37 -13.02 10.61
N GLY A 95 6.56 -11.88 9.94
CA GLY A 95 7.06 -10.67 10.60
C GLY A 95 8.57 -10.46 10.49
N ASP A 96 9.32 -11.44 9.98
CA ASP A 96 10.75 -11.27 9.76
C ASP A 96 10.99 -10.19 8.72
N VAL A 97 11.89 -9.25 9.01
CA VAL A 97 12.19 -8.12 8.12
C VAL A 97 13.11 -8.59 6.99
N VAL A 98 12.65 -8.41 5.75
CA VAL A 98 13.42 -8.68 4.54
C VAL A 98 14.18 -7.43 4.10
N ILE A 99 13.48 -6.30 4.07
CA ILE A 99 14.05 -5.00 3.72
C ILE A 99 13.56 -4.00 4.77
N ALA A 100 14.47 -3.38 5.50
CA ALA A 100 14.13 -2.34 6.46
C ALA A 100 14.06 -0.99 5.77
N ASN A 101 13.05 -0.18 6.11
CA ASN A 101 12.88 1.18 5.60
C ASN A 101 12.98 1.21 4.06
N VAL A 102 12.15 0.41 3.39
CA VAL A 102 12.21 0.27 1.92
C VAL A 102 12.01 1.63 1.26
N LEU A 103 12.91 1.99 0.38
CA LEU A 103 12.90 3.28 -0.36
C LEU A 103 12.79 4.52 0.53
N GLY A 104 13.18 4.43 1.79
CA GLY A 104 13.10 5.55 2.72
C GLY A 104 11.69 5.94 3.15
N THR A 105 10.71 5.05 2.97
CA THR A 105 9.30 5.32 3.28
C THR A 105 8.92 5.13 4.74
N GLY A 106 9.81 4.52 5.53
CA GLY A 106 9.49 4.10 6.89
C GLY A 106 8.75 2.76 6.96
N ALA A 107 8.42 2.16 5.83
CA ALA A 107 7.80 0.84 5.77
C ALA A 107 8.87 -0.24 5.67
N ASP A 108 8.64 -1.37 6.33
CA ASP A 108 9.51 -2.55 6.21
C ASP A 108 8.81 -3.60 5.36
N VAL A 109 9.59 -4.31 4.55
CA VAL A 109 9.10 -5.51 3.85
C VAL A 109 9.31 -6.68 4.77
N VAL A 110 8.23 -7.35 5.14
CA VAL A 110 8.26 -8.46 6.11
C VAL A 110 7.69 -9.74 5.50
N VAL A 111 8.10 -10.86 6.04
CA VAL A 111 7.62 -12.18 5.62
C VAL A 111 6.16 -12.36 6.05
N ALA A 112 5.32 -12.87 5.13
CA ALA A 112 3.89 -13.07 5.37
C ALA A 112 3.51 -14.52 5.60
N ALA A 113 4.48 -15.44 5.60
CA ALA A 113 4.24 -16.87 5.85
C ALA A 113 5.49 -17.51 6.47
N ASN A 114 5.29 -18.57 7.23
CA ASN A 114 6.43 -19.33 7.78
C ASN A 114 6.96 -20.32 6.73
N MET A 115 8.28 -20.43 6.64
CA MET A 115 8.93 -21.38 5.74
C MET A 115 10.27 -21.85 6.36
N ASP A 116 10.47 -23.14 6.38
CA ASP A 116 11.70 -23.77 6.89
C ASP A 116 12.77 -23.94 5.82
#